data_c20c07154ccd14d42dcbd83ecb2434e0
#
_entry.id   c20c07154ccd14d42dcbd83ecb2434e0
#
_cell.length_a   1.000
_cell.length_b   1.000
_cell.length_c   1.000
_cell.angle_alpha   90.00
_cell.angle_beta   90.00
_cell.angle_gamma   90.00
#
_symmetry.space_group_name_H-M   'P 1'
#
loop_
_entity.id
_entity.type
_entity.pdbx_description
1 polymer ?
#
loop_
_entity_poly.entity_id
_entity_poly.type
_entity_poly.pdbx_seq_one_letter_code
_entity_poly.pdbx_strand_id
1 'polypeptide(L)' 'MKITVKLFASFRDNRFKIAEQEQPEGTDCRKIMLDLGLTEEEMGIVLINSRHVSLDRVLQDGDILAMFPLVGGG' A
#
# COMPACT_ATOMS: atom_id res chain seq x y z
N MET A 1 -10.43 4.30 11.26
CA MET A 1 -9.24 5.17 11.07
C MET A 1 -9.14 5.62 9.63
N LYS A 2 -8.57 6.77 9.41
CA LYS A 2 -8.37 7.31 8.05
C LYS A 2 -6.91 7.15 7.66
N ILE A 3 -6.66 6.57 6.49
CA ILE A 3 -5.31 6.43 5.94
C ILE A 3 -5.27 7.01 4.53
N THR A 4 -4.07 7.30 4.06
CA THR A 4 -3.84 7.71 2.68
C THR A 4 -3.05 6.60 2.00
N VAL A 5 -3.49 6.18 0.81
CA VAL A 5 -2.79 5.16 0.03
C VAL A 5 -2.26 5.80 -1.24
N LYS A 6 -0.96 5.64 -1.49
CA LYS A 6 -0.29 6.12 -2.70
C LYS A 6 0.22 4.93 -3.50
N LEU A 7 -0.13 4.91 -4.76
CA LEU A 7 0.33 3.86 -5.67
C LEU A 7 1.26 4.46 -6.71
N PHE A 8 2.23 3.67 -7.15
CA PHE A 8 3.28 4.14 -8.06
C PHE A 8 3.41 3.22 -9.27
N ALA A 9 3.91 3.79 -10.37
CA ALA A 9 4.19 3.06 -11.61
C ALA A 9 2.98 2.24 -12.06
N SER A 10 3.17 0.98 -12.41
CA SER A 10 2.09 0.14 -12.95
C SER A 10 0.98 -0.14 -11.94
N PHE A 11 1.21 0.07 -10.65
CA PHE A 11 0.14 -0.11 -9.66
C PHE A 11 -0.97 0.91 -9.85
N ARG A 12 -0.70 2.00 -10.56
CA ARG A 12 -1.71 3.02 -10.88
C ARG A 12 -2.67 2.60 -11.98
N ASP A 13 -2.32 1.57 -12.74
CA ASP A 13 -3.12 1.13 -13.90
C ASP A 13 -4.50 0.67 -13.45
N ASN A 14 -5.54 1.34 -13.97
CA ASN A 14 -6.94 1.07 -13.62
C ASN A 14 -7.22 1.24 -12.12
N ARG A 15 -6.38 2.01 -11.45
CA ARG A 15 -6.53 2.32 -10.04
C ARG A 15 -6.36 3.83 -9.85
N PHE A 16 -6.09 4.23 -8.62
CA PHE A 16 -5.86 5.62 -8.31
C PHE A 16 -4.36 5.89 -8.12
N LYS A 17 -4.00 7.15 -8.09
CA LYS A 17 -2.64 7.58 -7.75
C LYS A 17 -2.52 7.80 -6.24
N ILE A 18 -3.48 8.50 -5.67
CA ILE A 18 -3.57 8.79 -4.25
C ILE A 18 -5.03 8.73 -3.86
N ALA A 19 -5.34 8.07 -2.77
CA ALA A 19 -6.71 8.03 -2.25
C ALA A 19 -6.71 7.98 -0.73
N GLU A 20 -7.67 8.65 -0.12
CA GLU A 20 -7.95 8.50 1.29
C GLU A 20 -8.93 7.37 1.48
N GLN A 21 -8.75 6.58 2.52
CA GLN A 21 -9.61 5.44 2.80
C GLN A 21 -9.94 5.39 4.28
N GLU A 22 -11.18 5.02 4.58
CA GLU A 22 -11.57 4.65 5.93
C GLU A 22 -11.36 3.15 6.07
N GLN A 23 -10.68 2.76 7.12
CA GLN A 23 -10.38 1.35 7.39
C GLN A 23 -10.62 1.05 8.86
N PRO A 24 -11.05 -0.17 9.19
CA PRO A 24 -11.20 -0.57 10.59
C PRO A 24 -9.86 -0.61 11.31
N GLU A 25 -9.90 -0.41 12.60
CA GLU A 25 -8.71 -0.62 13.43
C GLU A 25 -8.19 -2.04 13.26
N GLY A 26 -6.88 -2.18 13.23
CA GLY A 26 -6.26 -3.49 13.04
C GLY A 26 -5.96 -3.87 11.61
N THR A 27 -6.36 -3.04 10.65
CA THR A 27 -6.04 -3.29 9.23
C THR A 27 -4.54 -3.17 9.02
N ASP A 28 -3.96 -4.14 8.34
CA ASP A 28 -2.52 -4.12 8.01
C ASP A 28 -2.30 -3.81 6.53
N CYS A 29 -1.04 -3.67 6.16
CA CYS A 29 -0.68 -3.34 4.78
C CYS A 29 -1.12 -4.42 3.81
N ARG A 30 -1.04 -5.69 4.20
CA ARG A 30 -1.44 -6.82 3.35
C ARG A 30 -2.90 -6.73 2.98
N LYS A 31 -3.75 -6.35 3.92
CA LYS A 31 -5.18 -6.22 3.65
C LYS A 31 -5.44 -5.18 2.56
N ILE A 32 -4.75 -4.05 2.64
CA ILE A 32 -4.89 -3.01 1.62
C ILE A 32 -4.41 -3.53 0.27
N MET A 33 -3.27 -4.20 0.25
CA MET A 33 -2.73 -4.80 -0.97
C MET A 33 -3.74 -5.74 -1.62
N LEU A 34 -4.30 -6.64 -0.84
CA LEU A 34 -5.25 -7.64 -1.35
C LEU A 34 -6.54 -6.97 -1.84
N ASP A 35 -7.02 -5.97 -1.14
CA ASP A 35 -8.23 -5.23 -1.54
C ASP A 35 -8.05 -4.54 -2.89
N LEU A 36 -6.82 -4.17 -3.22
CA LEU A 36 -6.50 -3.54 -4.51
C LEU A 36 -6.29 -4.56 -5.63
N GLY A 37 -6.35 -5.84 -5.31
CA GLY A 37 -6.11 -6.88 -6.30
C GLY A 37 -4.65 -7.09 -6.62
N LEU A 38 -3.77 -6.62 -5.75
CA LEU A 38 -2.32 -6.80 -5.92
C LEU A 38 -1.86 -8.06 -5.20
N THR A 39 -0.75 -8.60 -5.65
CA THR A 39 -0.17 -9.81 -5.05
C THR A 39 1.16 -9.48 -4.40
N GLU A 40 1.56 -10.32 -3.46
CA GLU A 40 2.82 -10.15 -2.77
C GLU A 40 4.00 -10.27 -3.74
N GLU A 41 3.89 -11.13 -4.75
CA GLU A 41 4.92 -11.32 -5.76
C GLU A 41 5.18 -10.06 -6.57
N GLU A 42 4.16 -9.24 -6.76
CA GLU A 42 4.29 -7.99 -7.52
C GLU A 42 4.88 -6.87 -6.67
N MET A 43 4.87 -7.03 -5.35
CA MET A 43 5.21 -5.96 -4.43
C MET A 43 6.72 -5.77 -4.35
N GLY A 44 7.19 -4.55 -4.61
CA GLY A 44 8.59 -4.21 -4.47
C GLY A 44 8.90 -3.53 -3.16
N ILE A 45 8.35 -2.34 -2.97
CA ILE A 45 8.62 -1.53 -1.78
C ILE A 45 7.32 -1.13 -1.13
N VAL A 46 7.26 -1.25 0.19
CA VAL A 46 6.13 -0.79 1.00
C VAL A 46 6.67 0.18 2.03
N LEU A 47 6.10 1.38 2.06
CA LEU A 47 6.50 2.42 3.01
C LEU A 47 5.30 2.90 3.79
N ILE A 48 5.49 3.18 5.07
CA ILE A 48 4.54 3.95 5.86
C ILE A 48 5.26 5.19 6.36
N ASN A 49 4.73 6.35 6.02
CA ASN A 49 5.33 7.64 6.41
C ASN A 49 6.81 7.69 6.04
N SER A 50 7.12 7.22 4.83
CA SER A 50 8.46 7.22 4.24
C SER A 50 9.43 6.21 4.85
N ARG A 51 8.95 5.26 5.64
CA ARG A 51 9.79 4.23 6.25
C ARG A 51 9.42 2.86 5.72
N HIS A 52 10.41 2.04 5.42
CA HIS A 52 10.18 0.66 4.98
C HIS A 52 9.49 -0.13 6.08
N VAL A 53 8.45 -0.86 5.69
CA VAL A 53 7.71 -1.74 6.61
C VAL A 53 7.42 -3.05 5.91
N SER A 54 7.08 -4.06 6.71
CA SER A 54 6.61 -5.32 6.15
C SER A 54 5.11 -5.23 5.87
N LEU A 55 4.60 -6.16 5.08
CA LEU A 55 3.18 -6.23 4.78
C LEU A 55 2.33 -6.53 6.02
N ASP A 56 2.95 -7.05 7.06
CA ASP A 56 2.24 -7.37 8.31
C ASP A 56 2.10 -6.16 9.24
N ARG A 57 2.67 -5.02 8.85
CA ARG A 57 2.58 -3.81 9.67
C ARG A 57 1.14 -3.34 9.75
N VAL A 58 0.65 -3.18 10.98
CA VAL A 58 -0.68 -2.65 11.23
C VAL A 58 -0.68 -1.13 11.05
N LEU A 59 -1.69 -0.64 10.35
CA LEU A 59 -1.84 0.78 10.06
C LEU A 59 -2.44 1.51 11.24
N GLN A 60 -2.14 2.79 11.34
CA GLN A 60 -2.67 3.68 12.37
C GLN A 60 -3.32 4.88 11.70
N ASP A 61 -4.23 5.52 12.42
CA ASP A 61 -4.91 6.70 11.91
C ASP A 61 -3.90 7.75 11.45
N GLY A 62 -4.10 8.26 10.25
CA GLY A 62 -3.23 9.27 9.67
C GLY A 62 -2.04 8.73 8.89
N ASP A 63 -1.84 7.42 8.88
CA ASP A 63 -0.70 6.85 8.15
C ASP A 63 -0.82 7.09 6.65
N ILE A 64 0.34 7.27 6.01
CA ILE A 64 0.46 7.36 4.56
C ILE A 64 1.19 6.10 4.09
N LEU A 65 0.45 5.23 3.42
CA LEU A 65 0.96 3.98 2.89
C LEU A 65 1.32 4.16 1.44
N ALA A 66 2.56 3.84 1.06
CA ALA A 66 3.01 3.91 -0.32
C ALA A 66 3.44 2.53 -0.79
N MET A 67 3.00 2.14 -1.99
CA MET A 67 3.31 0.85 -2.56
C MET A 67 3.89 1.00 -3.95
N PHE A 68 5.01 0.34 -4.19
CA PHE A 68 5.75 0.36 -5.45
C PHE A 68 5.87 -1.05 -5.98
N PRO A 69 5.67 -1.27 -7.29
CA PRO A 69 5.85 -2.59 -7.87
C PRO A 69 7.32 -2.99 -7.89
N LEU A 70 7.55 -4.29 -7.98
CA LEU A 70 8.87 -4.82 -8.18
C LEU A 70 9.34 -4.38 -9.57
N VAL A 71 10.52 -3.77 -9.63
CA VAL A 71 11.01 -3.17 -10.86
C VAL A 71 12.17 -3.97 -11.41
N GLY A 72 12.23 -4.00 -12.71
CA GLY A 72 13.43 -4.44 -13.40
C GLY A 72 13.76 -5.87 -13.18
N GLY A 73 12.82 -6.63 -12.90
CA GLY A 73 13.03 -8.03 -12.72
C GLY A 73 13.85 -8.61 -13.85
N GLY A 74 14.34 -7.80 -14.55
CA GLY A 74 15.28 -8.08 -15.63
C GLY A 74 15.20 -9.33 -16.14
#